data_e0cd5d24cc7fd2eecdfd4ffd04d513df
#
_entry.id   e0cd5d24cc7fd2eecdfd4ffd04d513df
#
_cell.length_a   1.000
_cell.length_b   1.000
_cell.length_c   1.000
_cell.angle_alpha   90.00
_cell.angle_beta   90.00
_cell.angle_gamma   90.00
#
_symmetry.space_group_name_H-M   'P 1'
#
loop_
_entity.id
_entity.type
_entity.pdbx_description
1 polymer ?
#
loop_
_entity_poly.entity_id
_entity_poly.type
_entity_poly.pdbx_seq_one_letter_code
_entity_poly.pdbx_strand_id
1 'polypeptide(L)'
;MSSSQTVILGEMPALSKLYVNAAATAARRRVLGTHGGTELPPYTHEVRGVRADVTNLTAYQHLIGETASDVLPAGFIHALAFPLAMSLMNRDDFPLPLLGMIHLANTVVQSAPVLFTEALDIRARVDNLRGHRAGTQLDVVAEVRAAGQEEVRWRGVSTYLAKGVFLPGIDKPSAPVTPPPFSAPDPTAIWQLGVDTGRAYAAVSGDFNPI
;
A
#
# COMPACT_ATOMS: atom_id res chain seq x y z
N MET A 1 20.22 -8.15 12.77
CA MET A 1 19.00 -7.37 12.54
C MET A 1 19.42 -5.92 12.35
N SER A 2 19.38 -5.42 11.12
CA SER A 2 19.72 -4.01 10.85
C SER A 2 18.62 -3.15 11.46
N SER A 3 18.97 -2.19 12.30
CA SER A 3 18.00 -1.27 12.91
C SER A 3 17.38 -0.41 11.82
N SER A 4 16.06 -0.51 11.62
CA SER A 4 15.34 0.34 10.67
C SER A 4 15.43 1.80 11.14
N GLN A 5 15.84 2.68 10.24
CA GLN A 5 15.90 4.12 10.51
C GLN A 5 14.53 4.75 10.21
N THR A 6 13.95 5.42 11.20
CA THR A 6 12.70 6.15 11.00
C THR A 6 12.96 7.52 10.37
N VAL A 7 12.30 7.79 9.25
CA VAL A 7 12.29 9.08 8.56
C VAL A 7 10.91 9.72 8.76
N ILE A 8 10.87 10.81 9.51
CA ILE A 8 9.63 11.56 9.75
C ILE A 8 9.45 12.56 8.61
N LEU A 9 8.34 12.44 7.90
CA LEU A 9 7.95 13.37 6.85
C LEU A 9 7.06 14.47 7.45
N GLY A 10 7.23 15.71 6.98
CA GLY A 10 6.47 16.85 7.50
C GLY A 10 4.98 16.82 7.13
N GLU A 11 4.64 16.15 6.04
CA GLU A 11 3.27 16.02 5.53
C GLU A 11 3.09 14.71 4.77
N MET A 12 1.83 14.31 4.55
CA MET A 12 1.50 13.15 3.71
C MET A 12 1.90 13.42 2.26
N PRO A 13 2.70 12.53 1.64
CA PRO A 13 3.12 12.70 0.25
C PRO A 13 1.93 12.76 -0.71
N ALA A 14 1.97 13.66 -1.68
CA ALA A 14 0.94 13.74 -2.72
C ALA A 14 1.14 12.60 -3.75
N LEU A 15 0.13 11.76 -3.96
CA LEU A 15 0.18 10.63 -4.91
C LEU A 15 0.55 11.06 -6.33
N SER A 16 0.03 12.21 -6.80
CA SER A 16 0.35 12.75 -8.12
C SER A 16 1.86 13.01 -8.31
N LYS A 17 2.51 13.58 -7.29
CA LYS A 17 3.97 13.80 -7.32
C LYS A 17 4.73 12.48 -7.29
N LEU A 18 4.26 11.50 -6.52
CA LEU A 18 4.88 10.17 -6.46
C LEU A 18 4.80 9.46 -7.81
N TYR A 19 3.67 9.51 -8.51
CA TYR A 19 3.54 8.92 -9.86
C TYR A 19 4.43 9.60 -10.88
N VAL A 20 4.51 10.93 -10.87
CA VAL A 20 5.42 11.68 -11.76
C VAL A 20 6.88 11.29 -11.51
N ASN A 21 7.30 11.23 -10.26
CA ASN A 21 8.66 10.83 -9.88
C ASN A 21 8.94 9.36 -10.28
N ALA A 22 7.98 8.45 -10.08
CA ALA A 22 8.11 7.06 -10.49
C ALA A 22 8.32 6.93 -12.01
N ALA A 23 7.56 7.70 -12.80
CA ALA A 23 7.72 7.72 -14.26
C ALA A 23 9.09 8.28 -14.68
N ALA A 24 9.53 9.37 -14.06
CA ALA A 24 10.85 9.95 -14.30
C ALA A 24 11.99 8.97 -13.93
N THR A 25 11.88 8.30 -12.78
CA THR A 25 12.86 7.30 -12.34
C THR A 25 12.89 6.10 -13.29
N ALA A 26 11.73 5.60 -13.74
CA ALA A 26 11.66 4.49 -14.69
C ALA A 26 12.30 4.87 -16.04
N ALA A 27 12.03 6.07 -16.55
CA ALA A 27 12.66 6.57 -17.77
C ALA A 27 14.19 6.69 -17.62
N ARG A 28 14.66 7.27 -16.51
CA ARG A 28 16.09 7.40 -16.21
C ARG A 28 16.79 6.05 -16.13
N ARG A 29 16.21 5.09 -15.40
CA ARG A 29 16.77 3.73 -15.29
C ARG A 29 16.85 3.03 -16.63
N ARG A 30 15.84 3.20 -17.49
CA ARG A 30 15.83 2.63 -18.84
C ARG A 30 16.94 3.21 -19.73
N VAL A 31 17.17 4.53 -19.66
CA VAL A 31 18.21 5.20 -20.46
C VAL A 31 19.62 4.86 -19.98
N LEU A 32 19.81 4.84 -18.65
CA LEU A 32 21.13 4.64 -18.04
C LEU A 32 21.47 3.16 -17.85
N GLY A 33 20.53 2.24 -18.08
CA GLY A 33 20.72 0.80 -17.81
C GLY A 33 20.98 0.50 -16.33
N THR A 34 20.56 1.41 -15.42
CA THR A 34 20.79 1.26 -13.99
C THR A 34 19.61 0.54 -13.34
N HIS A 35 19.93 -0.34 -12.39
CA HIS A 35 18.93 -0.99 -11.54
C HIS A 35 18.97 -0.36 -10.14
N GLY A 36 17.88 -0.47 -9.40
CA GLY A 36 17.85 -0.16 -7.97
C GLY A 36 18.79 -1.10 -7.18
N GLY A 37 18.82 -0.96 -5.87
CA GLY A 37 19.52 -1.90 -5.00
C GLY A 37 19.03 -3.35 -5.19
N THR A 38 19.66 -4.28 -4.50
CA THR A 38 19.22 -5.70 -4.45
C THR A 38 18.53 -6.05 -3.14
N GLU A 39 18.53 -5.13 -2.19
CA GLU A 39 17.97 -5.27 -0.86
C GLU A 39 16.91 -4.22 -0.60
N LEU A 40 16.01 -4.49 0.34
CA LEU A 40 15.03 -3.51 0.77
C LEU A 40 15.70 -2.37 1.55
N PRO A 41 15.30 -1.12 1.31
CA PRO A 41 15.81 0.00 2.09
C PRO A 41 15.40 -0.14 3.57
N PRO A 42 16.35 0.00 4.52
CA PRO A 42 16.10 -0.20 5.95
C PRO A 42 15.43 1.02 6.58
N TYR A 43 14.38 1.55 5.93
CA TYR A 43 13.70 2.74 6.40
C TYR A 43 12.25 2.46 6.77
N THR A 44 11.80 3.15 7.80
CA THR A 44 10.38 3.34 8.13
C THR A 44 10.04 4.79 7.87
N HIS A 45 9.09 5.07 6.98
CA HIS A 45 8.54 6.40 6.84
C HIS A 45 7.42 6.61 7.87
N GLU A 46 7.36 7.80 8.42
CA GLU A 46 6.34 8.19 9.41
C GLU A 46 5.80 9.58 9.09
N VAL A 47 4.49 9.75 9.20
CA VAL A 47 3.82 11.05 9.22
C VAL A 47 2.99 11.12 10.49
N ARG A 48 3.12 12.25 11.21
CA ARG A 48 2.43 12.47 12.49
C ARG A 48 1.30 13.47 12.37
N GLY A 49 0.29 13.28 13.20
CA GLY A 49 -0.82 14.23 13.34
C GLY A 49 -1.73 14.28 12.11
N VAL A 50 -1.79 13.22 11.30
CA VAL A 50 -2.67 13.13 10.13
C VAL A 50 -4.12 13.17 10.58
N ARG A 51 -4.93 13.99 9.91
CA ARG A 51 -6.37 14.04 10.14
C ARG A 51 -7.13 13.58 8.92
N ALA A 52 -8.18 12.79 9.14
CA ALA A 52 -9.08 12.41 8.07
C ALA A 52 -9.91 13.64 7.63
N ASP A 53 -10.07 13.81 6.33
CA ASP A 53 -10.97 14.81 5.76
C ASP A 53 -12.41 14.27 5.77
N VAL A 54 -13.32 15.02 6.37
CA VAL A 54 -14.72 14.58 6.52
C VAL A 54 -15.44 14.48 5.17
N THR A 55 -15.09 15.32 4.21
CA THR A 55 -15.68 15.29 2.87
C THR A 55 -15.30 14.01 2.15
N ASN A 56 -14.01 13.64 2.21
CA ASN A 56 -13.52 12.40 1.63
C ASN A 56 -14.08 11.18 2.33
N LEU A 57 -14.19 11.20 3.66
CA LEU A 57 -14.80 10.10 4.43
C LEU A 57 -16.26 9.89 4.01
N THR A 58 -17.04 10.96 3.94
CA THR A 58 -18.45 10.91 3.54
C THR A 58 -18.61 10.37 2.12
N ALA A 59 -17.78 10.85 1.18
CA ALA A 59 -17.78 10.37 -0.20
C ALA A 59 -17.43 8.88 -0.28
N TYR A 60 -16.45 8.43 0.52
CA TYR A 60 -16.07 7.03 0.60
C TYR A 60 -17.20 6.16 1.13
N GLN A 61 -17.81 6.54 2.25
CA GLN A 61 -18.94 5.81 2.86
C GLN A 61 -20.13 5.71 1.91
N HIS A 62 -20.48 6.79 1.21
CA HIS A 62 -21.52 6.76 0.18
C HIS A 62 -21.17 5.80 -0.96
N LEU A 63 -19.91 5.81 -1.44
CA LEU A 63 -19.48 4.95 -2.54
C LEU A 63 -19.61 3.47 -2.21
N ILE A 64 -19.26 3.07 -0.99
CA ILE A 64 -19.33 1.66 -0.56
C ILE A 64 -20.70 1.27 0.01
N GLY A 65 -21.66 2.20 0.07
CA GLY A 65 -23.00 1.96 0.62
C GLY A 65 -23.03 1.79 2.14
N GLU A 66 -22.04 2.35 2.85
CA GLU A 66 -21.95 2.29 4.31
C GLU A 66 -22.74 3.44 4.95
N THR A 67 -23.30 3.19 6.12
CA THR A 67 -23.96 4.22 6.92
C THR A 67 -22.90 5.22 7.43
N ALA A 68 -23.25 6.51 7.44
CA ALA A 68 -22.38 7.55 8.00
C ALA A 68 -22.00 7.21 9.45
N SER A 69 -20.71 7.22 9.73
CA SER A 69 -20.13 6.89 11.03
C SER A 69 -18.91 7.78 11.27
N ASP A 70 -18.62 8.03 12.54
CA ASP A 70 -17.38 8.68 12.97
C ASP A 70 -16.21 7.71 13.11
N VAL A 71 -16.44 6.41 12.98
CA VAL A 71 -15.40 5.39 12.91
C VAL A 71 -14.92 5.27 11.45
N LEU A 72 -13.62 5.38 11.26
CA LEU A 72 -13.02 5.24 9.94
C LEU A 72 -13.12 3.79 9.45
N PRO A 73 -13.70 3.52 8.25
CA PRO A 73 -13.68 2.20 7.64
C PRO A 73 -12.25 1.71 7.41
N ALA A 74 -11.99 0.43 7.60
CA ALA A 74 -10.66 -0.16 7.45
C ALA A 74 -10.04 0.09 6.06
N GLY A 75 -10.86 0.09 5.00
CA GLY A 75 -10.42 0.41 3.64
C GLY A 75 -10.12 1.89 3.43
N PHE A 76 -10.82 2.79 4.13
CA PHE A 76 -10.52 4.22 4.12
C PHE A 76 -9.16 4.50 4.78
N ILE A 77 -8.87 3.84 5.92
CA ILE A 77 -7.58 3.94 6.59
C ILE A 77 -6.46 3.44 5.66
N HIS A 78 -6.70 2.37 4.90
CA HIS A 78 -5.75 1.90 3.88
C HIS A 78 -5.46 2.99 2.84
N ALA A 79 -6.50 3.61 2.28
CA ALA A 79 -6.35 4.69 1.30
C ALA A 79 -5.60 5.89 1.90
N LEU A 80 -5.85 6.23 3.17
CA LEU A 80 -5.16 7.30 3.88
C LEU A 80 -3.66 7.01 4.09
N ALA A 81 -3.29 5.74 4.36
CA ALA A 81 -1.91 5.31 4.57
C ALA A 81 -1.14 5.05 3.25
N PHE A 82 -1.83 4.83 2.15
CA PHE A 82 -1.26 4.41 0.87
C PHE A 82 -0.20 5.38 0.31
N PRO A 83 -0.36 6.72 0.36
CA PRO A 83 0.67 7.64 -0.13
C PRO A 83 2.02 7.47 0.61
N LEU A 84 1.97 7.18 1.92
CA LEU A 84 3.18 6.93 2.70
C LEU A 84 3.86 5.62 2.28
N ALA A 85 3.09 4.56 2.04
CA ALA A 85 3.58 3.30 1.51
C ALA A 85 4.24 3.48 0.13
N MET A 86 3.59 4.23 -0.75
CA MET A 86 4.13 4.57 -2.08
C MET A 86 5.44 5.36 -2.01
N SER A 87 5.61 6.23 -1.01
CA SER A 87 6.83 7.02 -0.86
C SER A 87 8.08 6.18 -0.60
N LEU A 88 7.92 5.02 0.06
CA LEU A 88 9.00 4.05 0.23
C LEU A 88 9.39 3.36 -1.08
N MET A 89 8.38 2.94 -1.84
CA MET A 89 8.59 2.26 -3.12
C MET A 89 9.12 3.22 -4.21
N ASN A 90 8.96 4.53 -4.01
CA ASN A 90 9.43 5.57 -4.92
C ASN A 90 10.85 6.08 -4.63
N ARG A 91 11.55 5.48 -3.67
CA ARG A 91 12.94 5.82 -3.35
C ARG A 91 13.88 5.37 -4.46
N ASP A 92 14.99 6.10 -4.65
CA ASP A 92 16.03 5.75 -5.64
C ASP A 92 16.73 4.43 -5.31
N ASP A 93 16.85 4.09 -4.03
CA ASP A 93 17.46 2.84 -3.54
C ASP A 93 16.46 1.66 -3.49
N PHE A 94 15.20 1.86 -3.82
CA PHE A 94 14.21 0.78 -3.87
C PHE A 94 14.51 -0.18 -5.03
N PRO A 95 14.56 -1.51 -4.76
CA PRO A 95 15.11 -2.47 -5.73
C PRO A 95 14.20 -2.77 -6.92
N LEU A 96 12.91 -2.52 -6.81
CA LEU A 96 11.91 -2.90 -7.82
C LEU A 96 11.30 -1.67 -8.51
N PRO A 97 10.85 -1.79 -9.76
CA PRO A 97 10.15 -0.70 -10.42
C PRO A 97 8.76 -0.52 -9.80
N LEU A 98 8.45 0.69 -9.32
CA LEU A 98 7.14 0.98 -8.75
C LEU A 98 6.02 0.83 -9.79
N LEU A 99 6.23 1.36 -10.99
CA LEU A 99 5.25 1.25 -12.09
C LEU A 99 5.19 -0.18 -12.60
N GLY A 100 3.97 -0.71 -12.72
CA GLY A 100 3.72 -2.07 -13.17
C GLY A 100 3.81 -3.13 -12.06
N MET A 101 3.94 -2.73 -10.79
CA MET A 101 3.78 -3.66 -9.67
C MET A 101 2.32 -4.09 -9.54
N ILE A 102 2.13 -5.39 -9.37
CA ILE A 102 0.80 -5.99 -9.19
C ILE A 102 0.54 -6.15 -7.70
N HIS A 103 -0.56 -5.60 -7.21
CA HIS A 103 -1.04 -5.82 -5.85
C HIS A 103 -1.70 -7.20 -5.77
N LEU A 104 -1.05 -8.16 -5.12
CA LEU A 104 -1.50 -9.57 -5.07
C LEU A 104 -2.46 -9.84 -3.92
N ALA A 105 -2.20 -9.26 -2.77
CA ALA A 105 -2.97 -9.51 -1.55
C ALA A 105 -2.91 -8.30 -0.61
N ASN A 106 -3.96 -8.14 0.17
CA ASN A 106 -4.01 -7.19 1.27
C ASN A 106 -4.63 -7.86 2.50
N THR A 107 -3.91 -7.82 3.62
CA THR A 107 -4.39 -8.31 4.91
C THR A 107 -4.50 -7.14 5.86
N VAL A 108 -5.67 -6.93 6.44
CA VAL A 108 -5.93 -5.85 7.38
C VAL A 108 -6.35 -6.42 8.72
N VAL A 109 -5.75 -5.90 9.79
CA VAL A 109 -6.15 -6.13 11.18
C VAL A 109 -6.45 -4.78 11.81
N GLN A 110 -7.68 -4.57 12.22
CA GLN A 110 -8.11 -3.40 12.99
C GLN A 110 -8.47 -3.88 14.40
N SER A 111 -7.61 -3.56 15.37
CA SER A 111 -7.73 -4.03 16.76
C SER A 111 -8.58 -3.11 17.62
N ALA A 112 -8.74 -1.85 17.21
CA ALA A 112 -9.56 -0.86 17.90
C ALA A 112 -10.17 0.14 16.91
N PRO A 113 -11.29 0.80 17.26
CA PRO A 113 -11.85 1.87 16.44
C PRO A 113 -10.86 3.02 16.25
N VAL A 114 -10.84 3.59 15.04
CA VAL A 114 -10.10 4.81 14.70
C VAL A 114 -11.13 5.86 14.33
N LEU A 115 -11.17 6.97 15.07
CA LEU A 115 -12.17 8.01 14.89
C LEU A 115 -11.69 9.11 13.95
N PHE A 116 -12.60 9.68 13.14
CA PHE A 116 -12.24 10.77 12.22
C PHE A 116 -11.81 12.06 12.95
N THR A 117 -12.21 12.23 14.21
CA THR A 117 -11.85 13.37 15.06
C THR A 117 -10.42 13.28 15.60
N GLU A 118 -9.81 12.10 15.58
CA GLU A 118 -8.48 11.88 16.11
C GLU A 118 -7.39 12.35 15.14
N ALA A 119 -6.28 12.82 15.67
CA ALA A 119 -5.03 12.92 14.94
C ALA A 119 -4.36 11.55 14.96
N LEU A 120 -3.77 11.16 13.83
CA LEU A 120 -3.20 9.83 13.62
C LEU A 120 -1.71 9.91 13.31
N ASP A 121 -0.94 8.99 13.86
CA ASP A 121 0.43 8.74 13.47
C ASP A 121 0.47 7.50 12.57
N ILE A 122 0.97 7.67 11.35
CA ILE A 122 1.00 6.62 10.33
C ILE A 122 2.44 6.27 10.04
N ARG A 123 2.76 4.99 10.11
CA ARG A 123 4.08 4.42 9.76
C ARG A 123 3.94 3.44 8.63
N ALA A 124 4.93 3.43 7.74
CA ALA A 124 5.04 2.42 6.69
C ALA A 124 6.47 1.93 6.57
N ARG A 125 6.65 0.65 6.27
CA ARG A 125 7.93 0.01 5.95
C ARG A 125 7.74 -1.06 4.89
N VAL A 126 8.84 -1.41 4.22
CA VAL A 126 8.90 -2.54 3.30
C VAL A 126 9.56 -3.73 4.00
N ASP A 127 9.11 -4.93 3.68
CA ASP A 127 9.51 -6.15 4.36
C ASP A 127 9.43 -7.37 3.43
N ASN A 128 9.99 -8.49 3.86
CA ASN A 128 9.73 -9.82 3.29
C ASN A 128 9.96 -9.91 1.77
N LEU A 129 11.10 -9.38 1.30
CA LEU A 129 11.53 -9.51 -0.10
C LEU A 129 11.81 -10.99 -0.40
N ARG A 130 11.13 -11.55 -1.42
CA ARG A 130 11.19 -12.97 -1.75
C ARG A 130 10.93 -13.24 -3.22
N GLY A 131 11.41 -14.39 -3.68
CA GLY A 131 11.16 -14.84 -5.04
C GLY A 131 9.71 -15.30 -5.24
N HIS A 132 9.22 -15.08 -6.44
CA HIS A 132 7.96 -15.60 -6.96
C HIS A 132 8.20 -16.22 -8.34
N ARG A 133 7.40 -17.21 -8.75
CA ARG A 133 7.54 -17.86 -10.07
C ARG A 133 7.55 -16.88 -11.24
N ALA A 134 6.83 -15.76 -11.11
CA ALA A 134 6.67 -14.75 -12.15
C ALA A 134 7.51 -13.49 -11.93
N GLY A 135 8.36 -13.44 -10.90
CA GLY A 135 9.18 -12.25 -10.59
C GLY A 135 9.62 -12.20 -9.13
N THR A 136 9.72 -11.00 -8.59
CA THR A 136 10.07 -10.76 -7.17
C THR A 136 8.91 -10.08 -6.46
N GLN A 137 8.62 -10.51 -5.24
CA GLN A 137 7.56 -9.93 -4.43
C GLN A 137 8.08 -9.44 -3.08
N LEU A 138 7.35 -8.50 -2.50
CA LEU A 138 7.61 -7.96 -1.19
C LEU A 138 6.29 -7.60 -0.49
N ASP A 139 6.37 -7.32 0.80
CA ASP A 139 5.27 -6.82 1.58
C ASP A 139 5.51 -5.35 1.96
N VAL A 140 4.48 -4.53 1.86
CA VAL A 140 4.45 -3.18 2.43
C VAL A 140 3.56 -3.21 3.66
N VAL A 141 4.13 -2.89 4.80
CA VAL A 141 3.44 -2.88 6.09
C VAL A 141 3.14 -1.43 6.46
N ALA A 142 1.86 -1.12 6.67
CA ALA A 142 1.42 0.16 7.20
C ALA A 142 0.74 -0.04 8.56
N GLU A 143 1.00 0.89 9.49
CA GLU A 143 0.46 0.88 10.85
C GLU A 143 -0.08 2.26 11.19
N VAL A 144 -1.24 2.29 11.84
CA VAL A 144 -1.92 3.52 12.27
C VAL A 144 -2.18 3.46 13.76
N ARG A 145 -1.84 4.57 14.42
CA ARG A 145 -2.00 4.80 15.86
C ARG A 145 -2.72 6.12 16.07
N ALA A 146 -3.38 6.29 17.21
CA ALA A 146 -3.73 7.64 17.65
C ALA A 146 -2.44 8.43 17.95
N ALA A 147 -2.42 9.72 17.65
CA ALA A 147 -1.23 10.55 17.80
C ALA A 147 -0.67 10.50 19.21
N GLY A 148 0.63 10.24 19.33
CA GLY A 148 1.32 10.11 20.60
C GLY A 148 1.06 8.82 21.37
N GLN A 149 0.33 7.86 20.79
CA GLN A 149 0.08 6.55 21.39
C GLN A 149 0.98 5.48 20.75
N GLU A 150 1.40 4.49 21.54
CA GLU A 150 2.21 3.37 21.04
C GLU A 150 1.35 2.21 20.50
N GLU A 151 0.08 2.14 20.88
CA GLU A 151 -0.83 1.07 20.49
C GLU A 151 -1.18 1.17 19.01
N VAL A 152 -0.95 0.09 18.25
CA VAL A 152 -1.35 -0.04 16.86
C VAL A 152 -2.82 -0.41 16.80
N ARG A 153 -3.66 0.49 16.27
CA ARG A 153 -5.11 0.27 16.12
C ARG A 153 -5.49 -0.32 14.77
N TRP A 154 -4.70 -0.05 13.76
CA TRP A 154 -4.88 -0.61 12.43
C TRP A 154 -3.54 -0.99 11.83
N ARG A 155 -3.47 -2.17 11.23
CA ARG A 155 -2.29 -2.68 10.52
C ARG A 155 -2.71 -3.31 9.22
N GLY A 156 -2.13 -2.83 8.11
CA GLY A 156 -2.28 -3.38 6.78
C GLY A 156 -0.97 -3.98 6.28
N VAL A 157 -1.06 -5.13 5.61
CA VAL A 157 0.06 -5.75 4.90
C VAL A 157 -0.37 -5.96 3.46
N SER A 158 0.25 -5.22 2.55
CA SER A 158 0.01 -5.31 1.11
C SER A 158 1.16 -6.05 0.45
N THR A 159 0.86 -7.15 -0.24
CA THR A 159 1.85 -7.92 -1.01
C THR A 159 1.86 -7.45 -2.46
N TYR A 160 3.03 -7.03 -2.93
CA TYR A 160 3.24 -6.59 -4.31
C TYR A 160 4.18 -7.52 -5.08
N LEU A 161 3.92 -7.69 -6.36
CA LEU A 161 4.73 -8.46 -7.30
C LEU A 161 5.26 -7.56 -8.42
N ALA A 162 6.57 -7.48 -8.56
CA ALA A 162 7.23 -6.97 -9.76
C ALA A 162 7.35 -8.11 -10.78
N LYS A 163 6.35 -8.25 -11.65
CA LYS A 163 6.32 -9.31 -12.65
C LYS A 163 7.46 -9.15 -13.66
N GLY A 164 8.15 -10.25 -13.93
CA GLY A 164 9.28 -10.28 -14.88
C GLY A 164 10.60 -9.75 -14.30
N VAL A 165 10.61 -9.21 -13.07
CA VAL A 165 11.82 -8.74 -12.41
C VAL A 165 12.33 -9.80 -11.44
N PHE A 166 13.55 -10.29 -11.66
CA PHE A 166 14.19 -11.30 -10.83
C PHE A 166 15.47 -10.70 -10.26
N LEU A 167 15.49 -10.45 -8.97
CA LEU A 167 16.66 -9.89 -8.30
C LEU A 167 17.74 -10.96 -8.07
N PRO A 168 19.03 -10.63 -8.25
CA PRO A 168 20.15 -11.52 -7.91
C PRO A 168 20.10 -11.91 -6.42
N GLY A 169 20.44 -13.16 -6.12
CA GLY A 169 20.49 -13.68 -4.75
C GLY A 169 19.13 -13.99 -4.12
N ILE A 170 18.04 -13.83 -4.87
CA ILE A 170 16.69 -14.22 -4.42
C ILE A 170 16.24 -15.45 -5.21
N ASP A 171 16.13 -16.58 -4.51
CA ASP A 171 15.74 -17.85 -5.11
C ASP A 171 14.28 -17.86 -5.53
N LYS A 172 14.02 -18.40 -6.72
CA LYS A 172 12.66 -18.72 -7.12
C LYS A 172 12.17 -19.93 -6.33
N PRO A 173 10.87 -19.99 -6.00
CA PRO A 173 10.28 -21.20 -5.45
C PRO A 173 10.56 -22.39 -6.39
N SER A 174 11.13 -23.46 -5.88
CA SER A 174 11.60 -24.61 -6.66
C SER A 174 10.47 -25.52 -7.14
N ALA A 175 9.28 -25.41 -6.59
CA ALA A 175 8.12 -26.23 -6.99
C ALA A 175 6.88 -25.37 -7.23
N PRO A 176 6.05 -25.71 -8.23
CA PRO A 176 4.72 -25.14 -8.33
C PRO A 176 3.91 -25.59 -7.10
N VAL A 177 3.49 -24.62 -6.29
CA VAL A 177 2.47 -24.90 -5.28
C VAL A 177 1.18 -25.16 -6.04
N THR A 178 0.74 -26.42 -6.10
CA THR A 178 -0.59 -26.74 -6.61
C THR A 178 -1.59 -26.23 -5.56
N PRO A 179 -2.39 -25.19 -5.86
CA PRO A 179 -3.37 -24.73 -4.91
C PRO A 179 -4.35 -25.87 -4.62
N PRO A 180 -4.87 -25.97 -3.39
CA PRO A 180 -5.93 -26.93 -3.09
C PRO A 180 -7.13 -26.69 -4.03
N PRO A 181 -7.91 -27.74 -4.35
CA PRO A 181 -9.11 -27.58 -5.16
C PRO A 181 -9.99 -26.49 -4.55
N PHE A 182 -10.34 -25.50 -5.34
CA PHE A 182 -11.26 -24.45 -4.89
C PHE A 182 -12.70 -25.01 -4.95
N SER A 183 -13.35 -25.03 -3.80
CA SER A 183 -14.80 -25.24 -3.70
C SER A 183 -15.44 -23.90 -3.36
N ALA A 184 -16.27 -23.40 -4.25
CA ALA A 184 -16.98 -22.15 -4.02
C ALA A 184 -17.96 -22.32 -2.86
N PRO A 185 -17.88 -21.48 -1.80
CA PRO A 185 -18.90 -21.46 -0.76
C PRO A 185 -20.21 -20.88 -1.32
N ASP A 186 -21.32 -21.17 -0.64
CA ASP A 186 -22.58 -20.52 -0.96
C ASP A 186 -22.46 -19.00 -0.76
N PRO A 187 -22.94 -18.17 -1.71
CA PRO A 187 -22.85 -16.74 -1.59
C PRO A 187 -23.72 -16.23 -0.44
N THR A 188 -23.17 -15.41 0.44
CA THR A 188 -23.89 -14.78 1.54
C THR A 188 -24.41 -13.36 1.18
N ALA A 189 -23.85 -12.78 0.14
CA ALA A 189 -24.27 -11.48 -0.41
C ALA A 189 -23.87 -11.34 -1.88
N ILE A 190 -24.58 -10.50 -2.60
CA ILE A 190 -24.27 -10.16 -4.00
C ILE A 190 -24.21 -8.62 -4.11
N TRP A 191 -23.09 -8.10 -4.61
CA TRP A 191 -22.93 -6.69 -4.92
C TRP A 191 -22.96 -6.49 -6.43
N GLN A 192 -23.77 -5.53 -6.88
CA GLN A 192 -23.78 -5.08 -8.27
C GLN A 192 -22.95 -3.80 -8.37
N LEU A 193 -21.82 -3.89 -9.07
CA LEU A 193 -20.93 -2.75 -9.29
C LEU A 193 -21.18 -2.15 -10.68
N GLY A 194 -21.38 -0.84 -10.72
CA GLY A 194 -21.49 -0.10 -11.97
C GLY A 194 -20.14 -0.03 -12.71
N VAL A 195 -20.19 0.21 -14.02
CA VAL A 195 -18.99 0.31 -14.87
C VAL A 195 -18.04 1.45 -14.43
N ASP A 196 -18.55 2.45 -13.74
CA ASP A 196 -17.78 3.61 -13.27
C ASP A 196 -17.29 3.47 -11.81
N THR A 197 -17.58 2.36 -11.12
CA THR A 197 -17.25 2.18 -9.69
C THR A 197 -15.75 2.35 -9.43
N GLY A 198 -14.89 1.79 -10.30
CA GLY A 198 -13.42 1.94 -10.16
C GLY A 198 -12.97 3.40 -10.28
N ARG A 199 -13.56 4.17 -11.21
CA ARG A 199 -13.25 5.59 -11.38
C ARG A 199 -13.76 6.41 -10.19
N ALA A 200 -14.94 6.11 -9.68
CA ALA A 200 -15.49 6.74 -8.48
C ALA A 200 -14.61 6.44 -7.26
N TYR A 201 -14.11 5.21 -7.11
CA TYR A 201 -13.16 4.86 -6.06
C TYR A 201 -11.84 5.62 -6.19
N ALA A 202 -11.28 5.74 -7.40
CA ALA A 202 -10.08 6.53 -7.64
C ALA A 202 -10.26 8.00 -7.25
N ALA A 203 -11.44 8.58 -7.50
CA ALA A 203 -11.72 9.96 -7.11
C ALA A 203 -11.74 10.15 -5.58
N VAL A 204 -12.21 9.17 -4.82
CA VAL A 204 -12.30 9.23 -3.36
C VAL A 204 -10.98 8.86 -2.69
N SER A 205 -10.27 7.86 -3.20
CA SER A 205 -8.98 7.42 -2.65
C SER A 205 -7.80 8.29 -3.08
N GLY A 206 -7.97 9.09 -4.14
CA GLY A 206 -6.88 9.83 -4.79
C GLY A 206 -5.93 8.94 -5.61
N ASP A 207 -6.17 7.64 -5.68
CA ASP A 207 -5.35 6.68 -6.42
C ASP A 207 -5.86 6.54 -7.86
N PHE A 208 -5.43 7.46 -8.71
CA PHE A 208 -5.66 7.40 -10.15
C PHE A 208 -4.59 6.56 -10.84
N ASN A 209 -4.42 5.32 -10.42
CA ASN A 209 -3.46 4.42 -11.03
C ASN A 209 -3.72 4.34 -12.56
N PRO A 210 -2.76 4.73 -13.41
CA PRO A 210 -2.95 4.77 -14.86
C PRO A 210 -2.84 3.39 -15.53
N ILE A 211 -2.72 2.30 -14.77
CA ILE A 211 -2.54 0.93 -15.28
C ILE A 211 -3.90 0.27 -15.42
#